data_6a66f838010ff24ed5f004e068573a68
#
_entry.id   6a66f838010ff24ed5f004e068573a68
#
_cell.length_a   1.000
_cell.length_b   1.000
_cell.length_c   1.000
_cell.angle_alpha   90.00
_cell.angle_beta   90.00
_cell.angle_gamma   90.00
#
_symmetry.space_group_name_H-M   'P 1'
#
loop_
_entity.id
_entity.type
_entity.pdbx_description
1 polymer ?
#
loop_
_entity_poly.entity_id
_entity_poly.type
_entity_poly.pdbx_seq_one_letter_code
_entity_poly.pdbx_strand_id
1 'polypeptide(L)'
;MNLNKATLPLILILVVGMGIFSCKSTTTNKNLHSGVEYYRTIQFSETPYDIEKGSHALTADQAKTVNSYKFTYDKTGHLLSVEFVRNNVLLGYSSMQGAAKITYDYNNNAQIKHFFNKDNEPIESSGVFAARYSLDGNGNRTGLMFLGKDGSMVENRNKIHNYTWSILPDGMVRELRYNLKGEETVMNPFCPFYELRFTYNDKGYTTRMANFKADTLYNCTAENCGDIGVSYFAFAPNQNGDLESFSVFNVTGQMSNLYWGWSKRISKYDENGNVLETTLFDQDNEYVKGKLVPVTRNTYDSHGALIEVKNLDKDGNVINSPDNGVAITEYKYDELGNRTETLTFDKDKVPVKV
;
A
#
# COMPACT_ATOMS: atom_id res chain seq x y z
N MET A 1 -43.83 42.41 72.13
CA MET A 1 -44.81 42.30 71.03
C MET A 1 -44.07 42.39 69.72
N ASN A 2 -43.78 41.30 69.15
CA ASN A 2 -43.56 41.04 67.71
C ASN A 2 -43.04 39.60 67.50
N LEU A 3 -43.83 38.84 66.86
CA LEU A 3 -43.54 37.42 66.49
C LEU A 3 -42.52 37.36 65.37
N ASN A 4 -41.40 36.73 65.65
CA ASN A 4 -40.47 36.31 64.58
C ASN A 4 -40.88 34.97 64.02
N LYS A 5 -41.29 34.96 62.76
CA LYS A 5 -41.53 33.74 61.95
C LYS A 5 -40.20 33.08 61.61
N ALA A 6 -39.97 31.86 62.08
CA ALA A 6 -38.88 31.03 61.68
C ALA A 6 -39.19 30.45 60.26
N THR A 7 -38.36 30.76 59.28
CA THR A 7 -38.40 30.14 57.96
C THR A 7 -37.49 28.93 57.97
N LEU A 8 -38.04 27.72 57.68
CA LEU A 8 -37.34 26.47 57.50
C LEU A 8 -36.66 26.51 56.05
N PRO A 9 -35.41 26.16 55.92
CA PRO A 9 -34.84 25.97 54.57
C PRO A 9 -35.26 24.61 53.99
N LEU A 10 -35.84 24.66 52.80
CA LEU A 10 -36.16 23.54 51.98
C LEU A 10 -34.87 22.90 51.43
N ILE A 11 -34.48 21.73 51.93
CA ILE A 11 -33.35 20.97 51.40
C ILE A 11 -33.81 20.30 50.08
N LEU A 12 -33.34 20.84 48.98
CA LEU A 12 -33.52 20.26 47.64
C LEU A 12 -32.51 19.11 47.48
N ILE A 13 -32.95 17.86 47.59
CA ILE A 13 -32.15 16.69 47.33
C ILE A 13 -32.06 16.55 45.80
N LEU A 14 -30.89 16.92 45.26
CA LEU A 14 -30.55 16.70 43.85
C LEU A 14 -30.18 15.23 43.68
N VAL A 15 -31.11 14.41 43.19
CA VAL A 15 -30.83 13.03 42.75
C VAL A 15 -30.03 13.14 41.44
N VAL A 16 -28.71 13.01 41.54
CA VAL A 16 -27.83 12.83 40.34
C VAL A 16 -28.09 11.41 39.82
N GLY A 17 -28.95 11.31 38.87
CA GLY A 17 -29.10 10.07 38.08
C GLY A 17 -27.80 9.79 37.35
N MET A 18 -27.02 8.80 37.80
CA MET A 18 -25.96 8.20 37.01
C MET A 18 -26.60 7.54 35.79
N GLY A 19 -26.69 8.27 34.70
CA GLY A 19 -26.96 7.68 33.40
C GLY A 19 -25.79 6.76 33.05
N ILE A 20 -26.04 5.47 33.17
CA ILE A 20 -25.17 4.45 32.58
C ILE A 20 -25.26 4.68 31.06
N PHE A 21 -24.30 5.43 30.51
CA PHE A 21 -24.05 5.41 29.07
C PHE A 21 -23.57 4.01 28.72
N SER A 22 -24.52 3.12 28.44
CA SER A 22 -24.26 1.89 27.72
C SER A 22 -23.74 2.33 26.35
N CYS A 23 -22.43 2.31 26.19
CA CYS A 23 -21.80 2.34 24.88
C CYS A 23 -22.31 1.10 24.14
N LYS A 24 -23.43 1.24 23.41
CA LYS A 24 -23.77 0.29 22.36
C LYS A 24 -22.63 0.38 21.38
N SER A 25 -21.72 -0.59 21.41
CA SER A 25 -20.87 -0.88 20.26
C SER A 25 -21.84 -1.07 19.10
N THR A 26 -21.96 -0.09 18.25
CA THR A 26 -22.50 -0.27 16.92
C THR A 26 -21.56 -1.24 16.24
N THR A 27 -21.88 -2.54 16.33
CA THR A 27 -21.43 -3.51 15.35
C THR A 27 -21.91 -2.97 14.01
N THR A 28 -21.05 -2.19 13.36
CA THR A 28 -21.14 -1.96 11.94
C THR A 28 -21.23 -3.35 11.32
N ASN A 29 -22.37 -3.66 10.69
CA ASN A 29 -22.46 -4.78 9.77
C ASN A 29 -21.36 -4.54 8.73
N LYS A 30 -20.17 -5.08 8.97
CA LYS A 30 -19.16 -5.26 7.93
C LYS A 30 -19.90 -6.13 6.91
N ASN A 31 -20.19 -5.61 5.72
CA ASN A 31 -20.59 -6.43 4.60
C ASN A 31 -19.50 -7.48 4.46
N LEU A 32 -19.79 -8.69 4.92
CA LEU A 32 -18.81 -9.77 4.93
C LEU A 32 -18.63 -10.18 3.48
N HIS A 33 -17.42 -10.01 2.94
CA HIS A 33 -17.08 -10.54 1.63
C HIS A 33 -17.33 -12.07 1.64
N SER A 34 -17.85 -12.61 0.56
CA SER A 34 -18.06 -14.05 0.43
C SER A 34 -18.08 -14.48 -1.03
N GLY A 35 -17.60 -15.69 -1.31
CA GLY A 35 -17.56 -16.22 -2.67
C GLY A 35 -16.47 -15.58 -3.53
N VAL A 36 -16.79 -15.26 -4.77
CA VAL A 36 -15.84 -14.71 -5.76
C VAL A 36 -16.25 -13.29 -6.11
N GLU A 37 -15.26 -12.39 -6.03
CA GLU A 37 -15.38 -10.98 -6.40
C GLU A 37 -14.26 -10.62 -7.39
N TYR A 38 -14.53 -9.67 -8.30
CA TYR A 38 -13.57 -9.22 -9.28
C TYR A 38 -13.32 -7.72 -9.17
N TYR A 39 -12.06 -7.33 -9.33
CA TYR A 39 -11.62 -5.94 -9.22
C TYR A 39 -10.62 -5.60 -10.32
N ARG A 40 -10.60 -4.33 -10.70
CA ARG A 40 -9.64 -3.82 -11.70
C ARG A 40 -8.23 -3.74 -11.15
N THR A 41 -8.11 -3.27 -9.90
CA THR A 41 -6.83 -2.97 -9.25
C THR A 41 -6.82 -3.52 -7.82
N ILE A 42 -5.64 -3.59 -7.24
CA ILE A 42 -5.43 -3.79 -5.80
C ILE A 42 -5.13 -2.44 -5.18
N GLN A 43 -5.73 -2.16 -4.04
CA GLN A 43 -5.50 -0.95 -3.27
C GLN A 43 -4.04 -0.81 -2.87
N PHE A 44 -3.58 0.44 -2.83
CA PHE A 44 -2.25 0.77 -2.32
C PHE A 44 -2.09 0.37 -0.84
N SER A 45 -0.93 -0.19 -0.53
CA SER A 45 -0.47 -0.48 0.83
C SER A 45 1.05 -0.34 0.90
N GLU A 46 1.55 0.23 1.99
CA GLU A 46 3.00 0.38 2.27
C GLU A 46 3.53 -0.63 3.30
N THR A 47 2.67 -1.45 3.87
CA THR A 47 3.07 -2.39 4.91
C THR A 47 2.46 -3.77 4.67
N PRO A 48 3.22 -4.86 4.91
CA PRO A 48 2.64 -6.20 4.88
C PRO A 48 1.64 -6.47 6.02
N TYR A 49 1.42 -5.50 6.92
CA TYR A 49 0.31 -5.52 7.88
C TYR A 49 -1.05 -5.58 7.19
N ASP A 50 -1.20 -4.84 6.09
CA ASP A 50 -2.46 -4.78 5.35
C ASP A 50 -2.75 -6.11 4.62
N ILE A 51 -4.02 -6.49 4.59
CA ILE A 51 -4.51 -7.57 3.72
C ILE A 51 -4.85 -6.95 2.37
N GLU A 52 -4.59 -7.68 1.30
CA GLU A 52 -4.93 -7.25 -0.06
C GLU A 52 -6.43 -6.94 -0.16
N LYS A 53 -6.75 -5.78 -0.71
CA LYS A 53 -8.11 -5.31 -0.96
C LYS A 53 -8.25 -4.94 -2.44
N GLY A 54 -9.35 -5.34 -3.05
CA GLY A 54 -9.66 -4.94 -4.41
C GLY A 54 -10.22 -3.53 -4.49
N SER A 55 -9.98 -2.87 -5.61
CA SER A 55 -10.56 -1.58 -5.97
C SER A 55 -11.12 -1.61 -7.39
N HIS A 56 -12.10 -0.74 -7.68
CA HIS A 56 -12.82 -0.71 -8.95
C HIS A 56 -13.49 -2.06 -9.26
N ALA A 57 -14.55 -2.37 -8.50
CA ALA A 57 -15.28 -3.63 -8.61
C ALA A 57 -15.83 -3.87 -10.03
N LEU A 58 -15.74 -5.12 -10.46
CA LEU A 58 -16.22 -5.58 -11.77
C LEU A 58 -17.29 -6.64 -11.59
N THR A 59 -18.21 -6.70 -12.54
CA THR A 59 -19.06 -7.88 -12.68
C THR A 59 -18.27 -9.05 -13.24
N ALA A 60 -18.75 -10.28 -13.03
CA ALA A 60 -18.15 -11.47 -13.59
C ALA A 60 -18.08 -11.43 -15.13
N ASP A 61 -19.03 -10.77 -15.79
CA ASP A 61 -19.05 -10.62 -17.25
C ASP A 61 -17.98 -9.62 -17.72
N GLN A 62 -17.80 -8.50 -17.03
CA GLN A 62 -16.72 -7.56 -17.32
C GLN A 62 -15.34 -8.22 -17.16
N ALA A 63 -15.14 -9.01 -16.11
CA ALA A 63 -13.88 -9.72 -15.86
C ALA A 63 -13.50 -10.77 -16.93
N LYS A 64 -14.45 -11.17 -17.81
CA LYS A 64 -14.14 -12.02 -18.95
C LYS A 64 -13.35 -11.29 -20.04
N THR A 65 -13.52 -9.98 -20.17
CA THR A 65 -12.95 -9.20 -21.28
C THR A 65 -11.78 -8.31 -20.86
N VAL A 66 -11.58 -8.08 -19.57
CA VAL A 66 -10.52 -7.19 -19.06
C VAL A 66 -9.61 -7.90 -18.08
N ASN A 67 -8.37 -7.41 -17.98
CA ASN A 67 -7.46 -7.83 -16.92
C ASN A 67 -8.05 -7.43 -15.57
N SER A 68 -8.09 -8.38 -14.64
CA SER A 68 -8.73 -8.21 -13.34
C SER A 68 -8.04 -9.03 -12.26
N TYR A 69 -8.28 -8.63 -11.02
CA TYR A 69 -7.93 -9.41 -9.85
C TYR A 69 -9.17 -10.12 -9.33
N LYS A 70 -9.12 -11.45 -9.30
CA LYS A 70 -10.16 -12.32 -8.77
C LYS A 70 -9.84 -12.63 -7.31
N PHE A 71 -10.70 -12.20 -6.42
CA PHE A 71 -10.64 -12.46 -5.00
C PHE A 71 -11.60 -13.58 -4.65
N THR A 72 -11.14 -14.56 -3.90
CA THR A 72 -11.98 -15.66 -3.41
C THR A 72 -12.04 -15.61 -1.88
N TYR A 73 -13.23 -15.60 -1.33
CA TYR A 73 -13.47 -15.56 0.11
C TYR A 73 -14.23 -16.82 0.57
N ASP A 74 -13.98 -17.25 1.79
CA ASP A 74 -14.81 -18.27 2.43
C ASP A 74 -16.12 -17.68 2.96
N LYS A 75 -16.96 -18.55 3.54
CA LYS A 75 -18.26 -18.14 4.11
C LYS A 75 -18.15 -17.25 5.35
N THR A 76 -16.97 -17.16 5.96
CA THR A 76 -16.70 -16.36 7.14
C THR A 76 -16.02 -15.02 6.78
N GLY A 77 -15.76 -14.79 5.49
CA GLY A 77 -15.14 -13.57 4.98
C GLY A 77 -13.62 -13.59 4.96
N HIS A 78 -12.98 -14.73 5.20
CA HIS A 78 -11.54 -14.84 5.05
C HIS A 78 -11.15 -14.86 3.56
N LEU A 79 -10.16 -14.06 3.19
CA LEU A 79 -9.59 -14.07 1.86
C LEU A 79 -8.79 -15.37 1.65
N LEU A 80 -9.21 -16.20 0.69
CA LEU A 80 -8.53 -17.46 0.36
C LEU A 80 -7.55 -17.33 -0.78
N SER A 81 -7.83 -16.48 -1.78
CA SER A 81 -6.90 -16.23 -2.88
C SER A 81 -7.11 -14.88 -3.55
N VAL A 82 -6.03 -14.37 -4.15
CA VAL A 82 -6.04 -13.30 -5.14
C VAL A 82 -5.34 -13.80 -6.38
N GLU A 83 -6.00 -13.72 -7.53
CA GLU A 83 -5.51 -14.22 -8.81
C GLU A 83 -5.57 -13.09 -9.85
N PHE A 84 -4.48 -12.84 -10.58
CA PHE A 84 -4.49 -11.90 -11.70
C PHE A 84 -4.92 -12.66 -12.96
N VAL A 85 -6.08 -12.30 -13.53
CA VAL A 85 -6.75 -13.10 -14.55
C VAL A 85 -7.36 -12.24 -15.66
N ARG A 86 -7.57 -12.88 -16.83
CA ARG A 86 -8.55 -12.50 -17.84
C ARG A 86 -9.38 -13.73 -18.17
N ASN A 87 -10.70 -13.62 -18.13
CA ASN A 87 -11.61 -14.75 -18.35
C ASN A 87 -11.24 -16.01 -17.52
N ASN A 88 -10.87 -15.80 -16.25
CA ASN A 88 -10.40 -16.84 -15.32
C ASN A 88 -9.09 -17.57 -15.73
N VAL A 89 -8.39 -17.10 -16.76
CA VAL A 89 -7.06 -17.60 -17.11
C VAL A 89 -6.01 -16.76 -16.39
N LEU A 90 -5.08 -17.40 -15.67
CA LEU A 90 -3.99 -16.71 -14.98
C LEU A 90 -3.06 -16.00 -15.97
N LEU A 91 -2.71 -14.76 -15.66
CA LEU A 91 -1.79 -13.90 -16.41
C LEU A 91 -0.43 -13.83 -15.71
N GLY A 92 0.64 -13.79 -16.51
CA GLY A 92 2.01 -13.86 -15.98
C GLY A 92 2.57 -12.59 -15.37
N TYR A 93 1.91 -11.43 -15.54
CA TYR A 93 2.40 -10.13 -15.08
C TYR A 93 1.37 -9.42 -14.21
N SER A 94 1.71 -9.20 -12.95
CA SER A 94 0.81 -8.57 -11.99
C SER A 94 1.53 -7.59 -11.07
N SER A 95 0.76 -6.76 -10.35
CA SER A 95 1.28 -5.89 -9.29
C SER A 95 1.55 -6.62 -7.97
N MET A 96 1.30 -7.94 -7.88
CA MET A 96 1.48 -8.75 -6.67
C MET A 96 2.92 -9.23 -6.49
N GLN A 97 3.91 -8.34 -6.60
CA GLN A 97 5.33 -8.66 -6.44
C GLN A 97 5.81 -9.82 -7.33
N GLY A 98 5.30 -9.89 -8.56
CA GLY A 98 5.63 -10.91 -9.55
C GLY A 98 4.82 -12.21 -9.46
N ALA A 99 3.97 -12.36 -8.45
CA ALA A 99 3.06 -13.50 -8.37
C ALA A 99 1.85 -13.30 -9.27
N ALA A 100 1.46 -14.34 -10.01
CA ALA A 100 0.18 -14.38 -10.74
C ALA A 100 -0.99 -14.73 -9.81
N LYS A 101 -0.68 -15.45 -8.73
CA LYS A 101 -1.65 -15.89 -7.72
C LYS A 101 -1.04 -15.87 -6.33
N ILE A 102 -1.82 -15.45 -5.37
CA ILE A 102 -1.56 -15.55 -3.95
C ILE A 102 -2.65 -16.40 -3.33
N THR A 103 -2.30 -17.30 -2.40
CA THR A 103 -3.27 -18.04 -1.58
C THR A 103 -3.04 -17.80 -0.10
N TYR A 104 -4.08 -17.99 0.68
CA TYR A 104 -4.06 -17.85 2.13
C TYR A 104 -4.64 -19.12 2.79
N ASP A 105 -3.84 -19.72 3.66
CA ASP A 105 -4.27 -20.79 4.56
C ASP A 105 -4.45 -20.24 5.96
N TYR A 106 -5.51 -20.62 6.64
CA TYR A 106 -5.79 -20.23 8.02
C TYR A 106 -5.69 -21.44 8.94
N ASN A 107 -4.93 -21.29 10.00
CA ASN A 107 -4.74 -22.35 11.01
C ASN A 107 -4.66 -21.71 12.40
N ASN A 108 -5.67 -21.97 13.24
CA ASN A 108 -5.79 -21.37 14.57
C ASN A 108 -5.61 -19.84 14.52
N ASN A 109 -4.55 -19.34 15.19
CA ASN A 109 -4.21 -17.92 15.23
C ASN A 109 -3.13 -17.55 14.19
N ALA A 110 -3.08 -18.23 13.06
CA ALA A 110 -2.11 -17.97 12.01
C ALA A 110 -2.77 -17.91 10.63
N GLN A 111 -2.21 -17.06 9.76
CA GLN A 111 -2.51 -16.99 8.34
C GLN A 111 -1.20 -17.20 7.58
N ILE A 112 -1.19 -18.08 6.58
CA ILE A 112 -0.02 -18.34 5.75
C ILE A 112 -0.33 -17.91 4.33
N LYS A 113 0.50 -17.01 3.80
CA LYS A 113 0.42 -16.49 2.43
C LYS A 113 1.46 -17.20 1.56
N HIS A 114 1.03 -17.72 0.41
CA HIS A 114 1.87 -18.37 -0.58
C HIS A 114 1.81 -17.66 -1.93
N PHE A 115 2.87 -17.79 -2.73
CA PHE A 115 3.02 -17.11 -4.01
C PHE A 115 3.18 -18.13 -5.14
N PHE A 116 2.48 -17.90 -6.27
CA PHE A 116 2.49 -18.79 -7.42
C PHE A 116 2.64 -18.00 -8.73
N ASN A 117 3.28 -18.62 -9.72
CA ASN A 117 3.31 -18.12 -11.09
C ASN A 117 1.99 -18.44 -11.83
N LYS A 118 1.91 -18.07 -13.13
CA LYS A 118 0.74 -18.34 -13.98
C LYS A 118 0.48 -19.83 -14.23
N ASP A 119 1.47 -20.68 -14.01
CA ASP A 119 1.39 -22.14 -14.21
C ASP A 119 1.05 -22.87 -12.88
N ASN A 120 0.67 -22.12 -11.83
CA ASN A 120 0.40 -22.59 -10.48
C ASN A 120 1.60 -23.25 -9.77
N GLU A 121 2.81 -22.94 -10.17
CA GLU A 121 4.01 -23.39 -9.49
C GLU A 121 4.39 -22.40 -8.38
N PRO A 122 4.80 -22.88 -7.19
CA PRO A 122 5.31 -22.03 -6.13
C PRO A 122 6.53 -21.22 -6.57
N ILE A 123 6.52 -19.92 -6.31
CA ILE A 123 7.63 -19.03 -6.66
C ILE A 123 8.18 -18.30 -5.46
N GLU A 124 9.41 -17.85 -5.60
CA GLU A 124 9.99 -16.87 -4.72
C GLU A 124 9.46 -15.47 -5.04
N SER A 125 8.90 -14.80 -4.04
CA SER A 125 8.50 -13.40 -4.10
C SER A 125 9.33 -12.59 -3.11
N SER A 126 10.09 -11.62 -3.60
CA SER A 126 10.98 -10.76 -2.76
C SER A 126 11.96 -11.54 -1.88
N GLY A 127 12.40 -12.72 -2.30
CA GLY A 127 13.36 -13.56 -1.58
C GLY A 127 12.72 -14.61 -0.66
N VAL A 128 11.39 -14.76 -0.68
CA VAL A 128 10.68 -15.68 0.21
C VAL A 128 9.64 -16.51 -0.52
N PHE A 129 9.35 -17.73 -0.06
CA PHE A 129 8.34 -18.61 -0.65
C PHE A 129 6.99 -18.52 0.07
N ALA A 130 7.00 -18.16 1.36
CA ALA A 130 5.79 -17.95 2.12
C ALA A 130 5.98 -16.89 3.21
N ALA A 131 4.85 -16.33 3.67
CA ALA A 131 4.77 -15.39 4.77
C ALA A 131 3.74 -15.88 5.79
N ARG A 132 4.20 -16.18 7.00
CA ARG A 132 3.34 -16.63 8.10
C ARG A 132 3.02 -15.47 9.02
N TYR A 133 1.77 -15.10 9.10
CA TYR A 133 1.26 -14.07 9.99
C TYR A 133 0.74 -14.69 11.30
N SER A 134 1.01 -14.02 12.42
CA SER A 134 0.34 -14.27 13.70
C SER A 134 -0.89 -13.37 13.80
N LEU A 135 -2.00 -13.92 14.31
CA LEU A 135 -3.26 -13.20 14.46
C LEU A 135 -3.63 -13.11 15.95
N ASP A 136 -4.23 -11.97 16.35
CA ASP A 136 -4.87 -11.82 17.66
C ASP A 136 -6.27 -12.47 17.68
N GLY A 137 -6.94 -12.43 18.83
CA GLY A 137 -8.30 -12.96 18.99
C GLY A 137 -9.38 -12.26 18.16
N ASN A 138 -9.07 -11.10 17.57
CA ASN A 138 -9.95 -10.33 16.68
C ASN A 138 -9.61 -10.55 15.20
N GLY A 139 -8.58 -11.35 14.90
CA GLY A 139 -8.09 -11.61 13.55
C GLY A 139 -7.14 -10.53 12.99
N ASN A 140 -6.68 -9.59 13.80
CA ASN A 140 -5.68 -8.62 13.36
C ASN A 140 -4.30 -9.26 13.31
N ARG A 141 -3.50 -8.89 12.32
CA ARG A 141 -2.09 -9.30 12.22
C ARG A 141 -1.27 -8.66 13.33
N THR A 142 -0.53 -9.46 14.10
CA THR A 142 0.35 -8.99 15.18
C THR A 142 1.81 -9.28 14.89
N GLY A 143 2.10 -10.11 13.91
CA GLY A 143 3.45 -10.44 13.48
C GLY A 143 3.46 -11.12 12.13
N LEU A 144 4.63 -11.16 11.52
CA LEU A 144 4.93 -11.85 10.28
C LEU A 144 6.32 -12.46 10.39
N MET A 145 6.49 -13.70 9.92
CA MET A 145 7.81 -14.29 9.65
C MET A 145 7.85 -14.85 8.23
N PHE A 146 9.02 -14.76 7.60
CA PHE A 146 9.23 -15.25 6.26
C PHE A 146 9.77 -16.67 6.25
N LEU A 147 9.32 -17.47 5.28
CA LEU A 147 9.64 -18.87 5.12
C LEU A 147 10.24 -19.15 3.74
N GLY A 148 11.25 -20.00 3.72
CA GLY A 148 11.83 -20.58 2.53
C GLY A 148 10.96 -21.69 1.93
N LYS A 149 11.43 -22.27 0.82
CA LYS A 149 10.72 -23.34 0.09
C LYS A 149 10.50 -24.61 0.94
N ASP A 150 11.45 -24.89 1.83
CA ASP A 150 11.43 -26.04 2.75
C ASP A 150 10.73 -25.74 4.10
N GLY A 151 10.17 -24.55 4.25
CA GLY A 151 9.55 -24.08 5.47
C GLY A 151 10.54 -23.56 6.54
N SER A 152 11.84 -23.49 6.24
CA SER A 152 12.83 -22.89 7.12
C SER A 152 12.62 -21.37 7.23
N MET A 153 13.06 -20.79 8.36
CA MET A 153 13.05 -19.34 8.54
C MET A 153 14.10 -18.68 7.65
N VAL A 154 13.70 -17.65 6.89
CA VAL A 154 14.58 -16.92 5.96
C VAL A 154 14.43 -15.41 6.11
N GLU A 155 15.36 -14.67 5.56
CA GLU A 155 15.28 -13.22 5.36
C GLU A 155 14.79 -12.93 3.92
N ASN A 156 14.02 -11.86 3.79
CA ASN A 156 13.68 -11.32 2.48
C ASN A 156 14.88 -10.58 1.86
N ARG A 157 14.71 -10.03 0.65
CA ARG A 157 15.78 -9.26 -0.05
C ARG A 157 16.29 -8.05 0.73
N ASN A 158 15.48 -7.51 1.66
CA ASN A 158 15.85 -6.39 2.52
C ASN A 158 16.49 -6.83 3.86
N LYS A 159 16.87 -8.11 3.99
CA LYS A 159 17.45 -8.68 5.23
C LYS A 159 16.50 -8.63 6.43
N ILE A 160 15.19 -8.62 6.17
CA ILE A 160 14.16 -8.71 7.20
C ILE A 160 13.69 -10.16 7.28
N HIS A 161 13.67 -10.72 8.49
CA HIS A 161 13.10 -12.04 8.79
C HIS A 161 11.66 -11.91 9.28
N ASN A 162 11.42 -10.99 10.23
CA ASN A 162 10.11 -10.84 10.82
C ASN A 162 9.72 -9.38 11.07
N TYR A 163 8.41 -9.18 11.16
CA TYR A 163 7.75 -7.94 11.59
C TYR A 163 6.96 -8.21 12.88
N THR A 164 6.84 -7.18 13.71
CA THR A 164 5.87 -7.15 14.80
C THR A 164 5.00 -5.91 14.69
N TRP A 165 3.71 -6.07 14.96
CA TRP A 165 2.74 -4.97 14.95
C TRP A 165 1.99 -4.86 16.26
N SER A 166 1.66 -3.63 16.65
CA SER A 166 0.77 -3.32 17.74
C SER A 166 -0.08 -2.10 17.40
N ILE A 167 -1.35 -2.14 17.79
CA ILE A 167 -2.25 -0.98 17.67
C ILE A 167 -2.05 -0.13 18.93
N LEU A 168 -1.66 1.13 18.75
CA LEU A 168 -1.43 2.08 19.82
C LEU A 168 -2.75 2.69 20.30
N PRO A 169 -2.78 3.31 21.51
CA PRO A 169 -4.01 3.92 22.05
C PRO A 169 -4.62 5.02 21.18
N ASP A 170 -3.83 5.68 20.36
CA ASP A 170 -4.25 6.71 19.40
C ASP A 170 -4.71 6.13 18.04
N GLY A 171 -4.73 4.81 17.91
CA GLY A 171 -5.16 4.08 16.71
C GLY A 171 -4.08 3.90 15.66
N MET A 172 -2.86 4.43 15.84
CA MET A 172 -1.74 4.16 14.94
C MET A 172 -1.30 2.71 15.03
N VAL A 173 -0.88 2.13 13.91
CA VAL A 173 -0.23 0.82 13.86
C VAL A 173 1.28 1.00 13.94
N ARG A 174 1.88 0.52 15.03
CA ARG A 174 3.34 0.49 15.21
C ARG A 174 3.91 -0.75 14.55
N GLU A 175 4.98 -0.59 13.78
CA GLU A 175 5.72 -1.67 13.11
C GLU A 175 7.20 -1.65 13.52
N LEU A 176 7.72 -2.81 13.90
CA LEU A 176 9.15 -3.07 14.07
C LEU A 176 9.55 -4.23 13.18
N ARG A 177 10.82 -4.25 12.76
CA ARG A 177 11.39 -5.26 11.86
C ARG A 177 12.68 -5.82 12.42
N TYR A 178 12.89 -7.12 12.23
CA TYR A 178 14.05 -7.83 12.77
C TYR A 178 14.64 -8.77 11.72
N ASN A 179 15.96 -8.95 11.78
CA ASN A 179 16.68 -9.95 11.02
C ASN A 179 16.62 -11.34 11.68
N LEU A 180 17.23 -12.35 11.08
CA LEU A 180 17.28 -13.72 11.64
C LEU A 180 17.99 -13.81 12.98
N LYS A 181 18.86 -12.85 13.33
CA LYS A 181 19.54 -12.80 14.62
C LYS A 181 18.70 -12.14 15.71
N GLY A 182 17.51 -11.62 15.38
CA GLY A 182 16.67 -10.85 16.29
C GLY A 182 17.11 -9.41 16.49
N GLU A 183 18.00 -8.89 15.65
CA GLU A 183 18.45 -7.50 15.68
C GLU A 183 17.44 -6.63 14.91
N GLU A 184 17.13 -5.46 15.46
CA GLU A 184 16.32 -4.47 14.74
C GLU A 184 16.96 -4.12 13.40
N THR A 185 16.18 -4.04 12.35
CA THR A 185 16.68 -3.76 11.01
C THR A 185 15.79 -2.78 10.25
N VAL A 186 16.32 -2.21 9.18
CA VAL A 186 15.68 -1.21 8.34
C VAL A 186 15.59 -1.70 6.90
N MET A 187 14.69 -1.12 6.13
CA MET A 187 14.53 -1.41 4.71
C MET A 187 15.32 -0.40 3.89
N ASN A 188 16.63 -0.64 3.76
CA ASN A 188 17.51 0.22 2.95
C ASN A 188 17.36 -0.06 1.45
N PRO A 189 17.48 0.97 0.61
CA PRO A 189 17.63 2.40 0.92
C PRO A 189 16.32 3.14 1.13
N PHE A 190 15.17 2.50 0.89
CA PHE A 190 13.86 3.17 0.81
C PHE A 190 13.38 3.70 2.16
N CYS A 191 13.50 2.90 3.22
CA CYS A 191 12.93 3.23 4.51
C CYS A 191 13.91 2.85 5.65
N PRO A 192 14.94 3.68 5.93
CA PRO A 192 15.94 3.41 6.97
C PRO A 192 15.40 3.73 8.37
N PHE A 193 14.16 3.40 8.65
CA PHE A 193 13.48 3.62 9.92
C PHE A 193 13.40 2.32 10.70
N TYR A 194 13.75 2.32 11.99
CA TYR A 194 13.61 1.18 12.87
C TYR A 194 12.17 1.00 13.35
N GLU A 195 11.54 2.06 13.85
CA GLU A 195 10.13 2.07 14.24
C GLU A 195 9.32 2.90 13.23
N LEU A 196 8.31 2.26 12.64
CA LEU A 196 7.31 2.93 11.82
C LEU A 196 5.98 3.01 12.54
N ARG A 197 5.25 4.09 12.30
CA ARG A 197 3.84 4.20 12.70
C ARG A 197 3.00 4.58 11.48
N PHE A 198 1.97 3.80 11.26
CA PHE A 198 1.02 3.99 10.17
C PHE A 198 -0.26 4.61 10.68
N THR A 199 -0.79 5.58 9.94
CA THR A 199 -2.11 6.16 10.17
C THR A 199 -3.02 5.80 9.01
N TYR A 200 -4.27 5.52 9.32
CA TYR A 200 -5.31 5.16 8.36
C TYR A 200 -6.47 6.13 8.43
N ASN A 201 -7.18 6.33 7.32
CA ASN A 201 -8.46 7.04 7.31
C ASN A 201 -9.62 6.10 7.70
N ASP A 202 -10.84 6.64 7.76
CA ASP A 202 -12.05 5.91 8.14
C ASP A 202 -12.39 4.73 7.20
N LYS A 203 -11.86 4.73 5.98
CA LYS A 203 -11.98 3.63 5.01
C LYS A 203 -10.90 2.57 5.17
N GLY A 204 -9.93 2.79 6.06
CA GLY A 204 -8.77 1.92 6.27
C GLY A 204 -7.71 2.03 5.18
N TYR A 205 -7.63 3.18 4.50
CA TYR A 205 -6.52 3.47 3.58
C TYR A 205 -5.39 4.14 4.34
N THR A 206 -4.15 3.71 4.07
CA THR A 206 -2.95 4.32 4.65
C THR A 206 -2.83 5.78 4.22
N THR A 207 -2.71 6.69 5.19
CA THR A 207 -2.55 8.12 4.95
C THR A 207 -1.19 8.65 5.37
N ARG A 208 -0.49 7.92 6.23
CA ARG A 208 0.85 8.31 6.69
C ARG A 208 1.67 7.10 7.11
N MET A 209 2.97 7.15 6.84
CA MET A 209 3.99 6.28 7.39
C MET A 209 5.07 7.17 7.99
N ALA A 210 5.32 7.06 9.29
CA ALA A 210 6.20 7.98 10.03
C ALA A 210 7.24 7.24 10.86
N ASN A 211 8.43 7.85 10.95
CA ASN A 211 9.56 7.38 11.73
C ASN A 211 9.45 7.89 13.17
N PHE A 212 9.49 7.00 14.13
CA PHE A 212 9.44 7.33 15.54
C PHE A 212 10.65 6.77 16.30
N LYS A 213 11.04 7.47 17.36
CA LYS A 213 12.00 7.02 18.34
C LYS A 213 11.60 7.54 19.72
N ALA A 214 11.45 6.62 20.69
CA ALA A 214 11.01 6.98 22.04
C ALA A 214 9.75 7.88 22.04
N ASP A 215 8.70 7.49 21.29
CA ASP A 215 7.43 8.17 21.11
C ASP A 215 7.49 9.58 20.49
N THR A 216 8.64 9.97 19.96
CA THR A 216 8.82 11.24 19.28
C THR A 216 9.03 11.04 17.79
N LEU A 217 8.41 11.87 16.95
CA LEU A 217 8.68 11.93 15.52
C LEU A 217 10.18 12.23 15.31
N TYR A 218 10.85 11.41 14.52
CA TYR A 218 12.29 11.41 14.44
C TYR A 218 12.76 11.72 13.02
N ASN A 219 13.68 12.65 12.89
CA ASN A 219 14.26 13.00 11.59
C ASN A 219 15.40 12.05 11.24
N CYS A 220 15.33 11.48 10.05
CA CYS A 220 16.39 10.67 9.50
C CYS A 220 17.43 11.57 8.84
N THR A 221 18.66 11.58 9.38
CA THR A 221 19.80 12.37 8.88
C THR A 221 20.97 11.45 8.52
N ALA A 222 22.00 12.00 7.88
CA ALA A 222 23.25 11.30 7.57
C ALA A 222 23.84 10.58 8.80
N GLU A 223 23.75 11.20 9.97
CA GLU A 223 24.35 10.72 11.19
C GLU A 223 23.59 9.53 11.80
N ASN A 224 22.29 9.42 11.55
CA ASN A 224 21.45 8.47 12.29
C ASN A 224 20.75 7.41 11.44
N CYS A 225 20.48 7.65 10.16
CA CYS A 225 19.80 6.68 9.30
C CYS A 225 20.15 6.81 7.80
N GLY A 226 21.36 7.24 7.47
CA GLY A 226 21.83 7.21 6.07
C GLY A 226 21.39 8.38 5.20
N ASP A 227 21.15 9.54 5.79
CA ASP A 227 20.99 10.83 5.08
C ASP A 227 19.83 10.92 4.11
N ILE A 228 18.65 10.55 4.54
CA ILE A 228 17.48 10.82 3.70
C ILE A 228 16.68 12.06 4.11
N GLY A 229 17.01 12.69 5.24
CA GLY A 229 16.38 13.93 5.71
C GLY A 229 14.87 13.86 5.95
N VAL A 230 14.34 12.66 6.17
CA VAL A 230 12.91 12.36 6.17
C VAL A 230 12.44 11.90 7.53
N SER A 231 11.26 12.37 7.92
CA SER A 231 10.55 11.90 9.10
C SER A 231 9.29 11.12 8.75
N TYR A 232 8.59 11.48 7.68
CA TYR A 232 7.39 10.76 7.30
C TYR A 232 7.05 10.91 5.83
N PHE A 233 6.28 9.94 5.36
CA PHE A 233 5.59 9.95 4.09
C PHE A 233 4.11 10.20 4.30
N ALA A 234 3.51 11.06 3.48
CA ALA A 234 2.07 11.28 3.45
C ALA A 234 1.48 10.72 2.14
N PHE A 235 0.37 10.04 2.27
CA PHE A 235 -0.38 9.42 1.20
C PHE A 235 -1.76 10.03 1.12
N ALA A 236 -2.20 10.42 -0.07
CA ALA A 236 -3.55 10.92 -0.32
C ALA A 236 -4.28 9.93 -1.26
N PRO A 237 -4.90 8.89 -0.71
CA PRO A 237 -5.77 8.03 -1.49
C PRO A 237 -7.09 8.75 -1.80
N ASN A 238 -7.63 8.52 -3.02
CA ASN A 238 -8.95 8.99 -3.38
C ASN A 238 -10.07 8.12 -2.75
N GLN A 239 -11.31 8.34 -3.17
CA GLN A 239 -12.46 7.62 -2.64
C GLN A 239 -12.45 6.11 -2.96
N ASN A 240 -11.75 5.70 -4.01
CA ASN A 240 -11.60 4.32 -4.44
C ASN A 240 -10.36 3.65 -3.84
N GLY A 241 -9.48 4.41 -3.18
CA GLY A 241 -8.21 3.93 -2.64
C GLY A 241 -7.02 4.07 -3.60
N ASP A 242 -7.19 4.72 -4.75
CA ASP A 242 -6.08 5.00 -5.66
C ASP A 242 -5.22 6.12 -5.09
N LEU A 243 -3.92 5.93 -5.11
CA LEU A 243 -2.96 6.87 -4.51
C LEU A 243 -2.74 8.10 -5.41
N GLU A 244 -3.54 9.15 -5.22
CA GLU A 244 -3.43 10.39 -6.00
C GLU A 244 -2.18 11.20 -5.68
N SER A 245 -1.71 11.16 -4.42
CA SER A 245 -0.50 11.87 -4.02
C SER A 245 0.32 11.08 -3.02
N PHE A 246 1.63 11.11 -3.22
CA PHE A 246 2.66 10.67 -2.29
C PHE A 246 3.62 11.83 -2.04
N SER A 247 3.86 12.18 -0.78
CA SER A 247 4.73 13.30 -0.41
C SER A 247 5.65 12.94 0.74
N VAL A 248 6.81 13.57 0.77
CA VAL A 248 7.91 13.30 1.70
C VAL A 248 8.18 14.53 2.55
N PHE A 249 8.28 14.36 3.86
CA PHE A 249 8.42 15.46 4.81
C PHE A 249 9.52 15.22 5.84
N ASN A 250 10.19 16.29 6.23
CA ASN A 250 11.07 16.33 7.39
C ASN A 250 10.28 16.50 8.70
N VAL A 251 10.97 16.53 9.85
CA VAL A 251 10.36 16.66 11.18
C VAL A 251 9.62 17.96 11.40
N THR A 252 9.96 19.03 10.66
CA THR A 252 9.30 20.34 10.75
C THR A 252 8.06 20.45 9.84
N GLY A 253 7.74 19.39 9.10
CA GLY A 253 6.63 19.37 8.16
C GLY A 253 6.91 20.05 6.82
N GLN A 254 8.17 20.32 6.51
CA GLN A 254 8.58 20.82 5.18
C GLN A 254 8.83 19.65 4.25
N MET A 255 8.48 19.81 2.97
CA MET A 255 8.83 18.82 1.95
C MET A 255 10.34 18.66 1.84
N SER A 256 10.80 17.45 1.60
CA SER A 256 12.21 17.10 1.53
C SER A 256 12.44 16.11 0.36
N ASN A 257 13.39 16.41 -0.51
CA ASN A 257 13.80 15.48 -1.54
C ASN A 257 14.49 14.27 -0.91
N LEU A 258 14.11 13.08 -1.36
CA LEU A 258 14.87 11.88 -1.09
C LEU A 258 16.03 11.73 -2.07
N TYR A 259 16.86 10.69 -1.84
CA TYR A 259 17.98 10.34 -2.74
C TYR A 259 17.55 10.12 -4.20
N TRP A 260 16.29 9.81 -4.46
CA TRP A 260 15.73 9.69 -5.79
C TRP A 260 15.42 11.04 -6.48
N GLY A 261 15.61 12.18 -5.78
CA GLY A 261 15.58 13.52 -6.35
C GLY A 261 14.22 14.20 -6.43
N TRP A 262 13.14 13.63 -5.83
CA TRP A 262 11.83 14.25 -5.74
C TRP A 262 11.23 14.10 -4.34
N SER A 263 10.30 15.00 -4.00
CA SER A 263 9.59 15.02 -2.72
C SER A 263 8.10 14.79 -2.83
N LYS A 264 7.52 14.95 -4.03
CA LYS A 264 6.09 14.75 -4.24
C LYS A 264 5.82 14.12 -5.60
N ARG A 265 4.93 13.15 -5.60
CA ARG A 265 4.37 12.52 -6.80
C ARG A 265 2.87 12.72 -6.81
N ILE A 266 2.32 13.15 -7.94
CA ILE A 266 0.87 13.20 -8.20
C ILE A 266 0.57 12.22 -9.32
N SER A 267 -0.46 11.39 -9.14
CA SER A 267 -0.96 10.45 -10.15
C SER A 267 -2.41 10.78 -10.50
N LYS A 268 -2.72 10.78 -11.79
CA LYS A 268 -4.08 10.87 -12.32
C LYS A 268 -4.53 9.50 -12.77
N TYR A 269 -5.77 9.17 -12.52
CA TYR A 269 -6.38 7.88 -12.84
C TYR A 269 -7.55 8.04 -13.79
N ASP A 270 -7.84 7.01 -14.57
CA ASP A 270 -9.13 6.88 -15.24
C ASP A 270 -10.19 6.31 -14.29
N GLU A 271 -11.40 6.16 -14.78
CA GLU A 271 -12.53 5.60 -14.02
C GLU A 271 -12.33 4.13 -13.63
N ASN A 272 -11.41 3.42 -14.28
CA ASN A 272 -11.08 2.03 -14.02
C ASN A 272 -9.90 1.86 -13.04
N GLY A 273 -9.30 2.95 -12.56
CA GLY A 273 -8.13 2.92 -11.68
C GLY A 273 -6.80 2.73 -12.40
N ASN A 274 -6.75 2.88 -13.72
CA ASN A 274 -5.49 2.90 -14.44
C ASN A 274 -4.80 4.26 -14.29
N VAL A 275 -3.50 4.27 -14.00
CA VAL A 275 -2.70 5.49 -13.89
C VAL A 275 -2.50 6.09 -15.28
N LEU A 276 -3.15 7.20 -15.58
CA LEU A 276 -3.02 7.89 -16.86
C LEU A 276 -1.75 8.76 -16.92
N GLU A 277 -1.43 9.43 -15.82
CA GLU A 277 -0.32 10.37 -15.76
C GLU A 277 0.30 10.41 -14.36
N THR A 278 1.61 10.48 -14.30
CA THR A 278 2.36 10.71 -13.06
C THR A 278 3.23 11.94 -13.22
N THR A 279 3.17 12.85 -12.25
CA THR A 279 3.96 14.08 -12.20
C THR A 279 4.83 14.09 -10.95
N LEU A 280 6.10 14.47 -11.10
CA LEU A 280 7.07 14.57 -10.02
C LEU A 280 7.44 16.02 -9.73
N PHE A 281 7.50 16.35 -8.44
CA PHE A 281 7.88 17.67 -7.93
C PHE A 281 9.02 17.54 -6.93
N ASP A 282 9.87 18.56 -6.91
CA ASP A 282 10.91 18.72 -5.90
C ASP A 282 10.37 19.33 -4.59
N GLN A 283 11.25 19.55 -3.63
CA GLN A 283 10.90 20.10 -2.31
C GLN A 283 10.36 21.53 -2.35
N ASP A 284 10.62 22.28 -3.41
CA ASP A 284 10.14 23.64 -3.63
C ASP A 284 8.79 23.64 -4.39
N ASN A 285 8.22 22.44 -4.61
CA ASN A 285 6.99 22.17 -5.38
C ASN A 285 7.11 22.61 -6.84
N GLU A 286 8.33 22.63 -7.37
CA GLU A 286 8.63 22.83 -8.79
C GLU A 286 8.74 21.48 -9.50
N TYR A 287 8.45 21.42 -10.80
CA TYR A 287 8.71 20.22 -11.58
C TYR A 287 10.18 19.79 -11.46
N VAL A 288 10.41 18.48 -11.24
CA VAL A 288 11.78 17.96 -11.18
C VAL A 288 12.58 18.26 -12.43
N LYS A 289 13.90 18.36 -12.28
CA LYS A 289 14.87 18.73 -13.32
C LYS A 289 16.05 17.77 -13.31
N GLY A 290 16.99 17.99 -14.22
CA GLY A 290 18.25 17.25 -14.28
C GLY A 290 18.06 15.85 -14.84
N LYS A 291 18.31 14.80 -14.04
CA LYS A 291 18.22 13.40 -14.49
C LYS A 291 16.81 12.82 -14.47
N LEU A 292 15.83 13.53 -13.91
CA LEU A 292 14.48 13.04 -13.77
C LEU A 292 13.58 13.51 -14.91
N VAL A 293 12.60 12.67 -15.24
CA VAL A 293 11.50 13.00 -16.14
C VAL A 293 10.36 13.56 -15.29
N PRO A 294 9.91 14.82 -15.54
CA PRO A 294 8.90 15.43 -14.69
C PRO A 294 7.49 14.83 -14.85
N VAL A 295 7.15 14.35 -16.06
CA VAL A 295 5.82 13.79 -16.34
C VAL A 295 5.94 12.50 -17.13
N THR A 296 5.24 11.47 -16.71
CA THR A 296 5.04 10.25 -17.51
C THR A 296 3.56 10.07 -17.82
N ARG A 297 3.25 9.64 -19.05
CA ARG A 297 1.88 9.38 -19.50
C ARG A 297 1.75 7.96 -20.00
N ASN A 298 0.70 7.28 -19.55
CA ASN A 298 0.40 5.89 -19.86
C ASN A 298 -0.78 5.78 -20.81
N THR A 299 -0.73 4.79 -21.70
CA THR A 299 -1.84 4.40 -22.57
C THR A 299 -2.14 2.92 -22.36
N TYR A 300 -3.43 2.59 -22.31
CA TYR A 300 -3.90 1.23 -22.08
C TYR A 300 -4.75 0.76 -23.27
N ASP A 301 -4.76 -0.54 -23.52
CA ASP A 301 -5.67 -1.16 -24.48
C ASP A 301 -7.09 -1.34 -23.90
N SER A 302 -8.01 -1.86 -24.70
CA SER A 302 -9.39 -2.12 -24.29
C SER A 302 -9.52 -3.18 -23.18
N HIS A 303 -8.49 -3.99 -22.98
CA HIS A 303 -8.42 -4.99 -21.90
C HIS A 303 -7.81 -4.41 -20.63
N GLY A 304 -7.27 -3.16 -20.69
CA GLY A 304 -6.55 -2.47 -19.62
C GLY A 304 -5.13 -2.98 -19.41
N ALA A 305 -4.51 -3.53 -20.42
CA ALA A 305 -3.08 -3.76 -20.43
C ALA A 305 -2.36 -2.46 -20.81
N LEU A 306 -1.29 -2.11 -20.07
CA LEU A 306 -0.45 -0.95 -20.36
C LEU A 306 0.31 -1.19 -21.67
N ILE A 307 0.00 -0.41 -22.72
CA ILE A 307 0.61 -0.59 -24.04
C ILE A 307 1.68 0.44 -24.36
N GLU A 308 1.65 1.61 -23.73
CA GLU A 308 2.64 2.67 -23.99
C GLU A 308 2.89 3.51 -22.74
N VAL A 309 4.15 3.90 -22.53
CA VAL A 309 4.58 4.92 -21.57
C VAL A 309 5.37 5.99 -22.31
N LYS A 310 5.01 7.27 -22.16
CA LYS A 310 5.72 8.41 -22.70
C LYS A 310 6.33 9.25 -21.60
N ASN A 311 7.56 9.68 -21.80
CA ASN A 311 8.27 10.66 -21.01
C ASN A 311 8.01 12.06 -21.57
N LEU A 312 7.54 12.97 -20.75
CA LEU A 312 7.12 14.31 -21.13
C LEU A 312 7.84 15.37 -20.30
N ASP A 313 8.06 16.55 -20.89
CA ASP A 313 8.40 17.76 -20.14
C ASP A 313 7.16 18.34 -19.42
N LYS A 314 7.37 19.45 -18.70
CA LYS A 314 6.28 20.17 -17.99
C LYS A 314 5.22 20.75 -18.93
N ASP A 315 5.54 20.96 -20.20
CA ASP A 315 4.66 21.54 -21.23
C ASP A 315 3.94 20.46 -22.05
N GLY A 316 4.23 19.17 -21.76
CA GLY A 316 3.61 18.00 -22.40
C GLY A 316 4.29 17.54 -23.68
N ASN A 317 5.46 18.05 -24.01
CA ASN A 317 6.24 17.59 -25.17
C ASN A 317 6.99 16.31 -24.81
N VAL A 318 7.09 15.37 -25.77
CA VAL A 318 7.86 14.14 -25.60
C VAL A 318 9.35 14.46 -25.51
N ILE A 319 10.01 13.95 -24.46
CA ILE A 319 11.43 14.14 -24.21
C ILE A 319 12.14 12.82 -24.00
N ASN A 320 13.42 12.78 -24.34
CA ASN A 320 14.30 11.69 -23.94
C ASN A 320 14.57 11.77 -22.44
N SER A 321 14.47 10.64 -21.74
CA SER A 321 14.95 10.53 -20.36
C SER A 321 16.43 10.91 -20.31
N PRO A 322 16.83 11.87 -19.45
CA PRO A 322 18.23 12.25 -19.32
C PRO A 322 19.11 11.11 -18.78
N ASP A 323 18.52 10.12 -18.14
CA ASP A 323 19.25 8.98 -17.56
C ASP A 323 19.63 7.92 -18.59
N ASN A 324 18.72 7.57 -19.49
CA ASN A 324 18.89 6.42 -20.40
C ASN A 324 18.51 6.69 -21.87
N GLY A 325 18.11 7.92 -22.20
CA GLY A 325 17.75 8.31 -23.56
C GLY A 325 16.36 7.83 -24.04
N VAL A 326 15.63 7.07 -23.24
CA VAL A 326 14.29 6.55 -23.59
C VAL A 326 13.26 7.66 -23.48
N ALA A 327 12.44 7.83 -24.51
CA ALA A 327 11.28 8.72 -24.51
C ALA A 327 9.96 7.94 -24.49
N ILE A 328 9.93 6.81 -25.18
CA ILE A 328 8.73 6.01 -25.35
C ILE A 328 9.08 4.55 -25.07
N THR A 329 8.23 3.89 -24.26
CA THR A 329 8.27 2.45 -24.05
C THR A 329 6.94 1.85 -24.53
N GLU A 330 7.01 0.86 -25.43
CA GLU A 330 5.85 0.13 -25.94
C GLU A 330 5.88 -1.31 -25.43
N TYR A 331 4.71 -1.85 -25.11
CA TYR A 331 4.54 -3.23 -24.65
C TYR A 331 3.62 -3.99 -25.58
N LYS A 332 4.01 -5.22 -25.94
CA LYS A 332 3.18 -6.14 -26.73
C LYS A 332 2.73 -7.31 -25.89
N TYR A 333 1.59 -7.84 -26.24
CA TYR A 333 0.94 -8.94 -25.53
C TYR A 333 0.49 -10.01 -26.51
N ASP A 334 0.46 -11.26 -26.04
CA ASP A 334 -0.19 -12.35 -26.73
C ASP A 334 -1.73 -12.26 -26.60
N GLU A 335 -2.45 -13.16 -27.30
CA GLU A 335 -3.91 -13.20 -27.26
C GLU A 335 -4.48 -13.46 -25.84
N LEU A 336 -3.70 -14.12 -24.98
CA LEU A 336 -4.07 -14.40 -23.60
C LEU A 336 -3.83 -13.18 -22.68
N GLY A 337 -3.04 -12.18 -23.12
CA GLY A 337 -2.69 -10.99 -22.36
C GLY A 337 -1.37 -11.09 -21.59
N ASN A 338 -0.52 -12.07 -21.88
CA ASN A 338 0.83 -12.11 -21.35
C ASN A 338 1.73 -11.18 -22.16
N ARG A 339 2.57 -10.40 -21.49
CA ARG A 339 3.54 -9.53 -22.14
C ARG A 339 4.59 -10.38 -22.88
N THR A 340 4.75 -10.12 -24.18
CA THR A 340 5.68 -10.83 -25.07
C THR A 340 6.91 -10.00 -25.40
N GLU A 341 6.77 -8.66 -25.46
CA GLU A 341 7.84 -7.77 -25.89
C GLU A 341 7.78 -6.43 -25.18
N THR A 342 8.96 -5.84 -24.93
CA THR A 342 9.14 -4.46 -24.49
C THR A 342 10.07 -3.77 -25.48
N LEU A 343 9.60 -2.70 -26.09
CA LEU A 343 10.34 -1.89 -27.06
C LEU A 343 10.57 -0.50 -26.48
N THR A 344 11.78 0.03 -26.66
CA THR A 344 12.16 1.35 -26.17
C THR A 344 12.68 2.21 -27.32
N PHE A 345 12.25 3.49 -27.33
CA PHE A 345 12.56 4.44 -28.38
C PHE A 345 12.93 5.79 -27.78
N ASP A 346 13.71 6.58 -28.51
CA ASP A 346 13.88 8.00 -28.26
C ASP A 346 12.68 8.83 -28.76
N LYS A 347 12.72 10.16 -28.57
CA LYS A 347 11.65 11.08 -28.98
C LYS A 347 11.40 11.10 -30.49
N ASP A 348 12.38 10.71 -31.30
CA ASP A 348 12.32 10.68 -32.76
C ASP A 348 11.95 9.28 -33.28
N LYS A 349 11.50 8.36 -32.39
CA LYS A 349 11.15 6.96 -32.69
C LYS A 349 12.31 6.09 -33.13
N VAL A 350 13.55 6.45 -32.83
CA VAL A 350 14.72 5.59 -33.04
C VAL A 350 14.84 4.61 -31.88
N PRO A 351 15.05 3.29 -32.15
CA PRO A 351 15.19 2.31 -31.09
C PRO A 351 16.37 2.61 -30.16
N VAL A 352 16.12 2.53 -28.85
CA VAL A 352 17.13 2.67 -27.78
C VAL A 352 17.30 1.31 -27.11
N LYS A 353 18.54 0.87 -26.92
CA LYS A 353 18.84 -0.32 -26.11
C LYS A 353 19.07 0.11 -24.65
N VAL A 354 18.30 -0.45 -23.74
CA VAL A 354 18.40 -0.23 -22.29
C VAL A 354 18.86 -1.50 -21.61
#